data_c8a7d43657dbfd36e54e47e5ad9a3080
#
_entry.id   c8a7d43657dbfd36e54e47e5ad9a3080
#
_cell.length_a   1.000
_cell.length_b   1.000
_cell.length_c   1.000
_cell.angle_alpha   90.00
_cell.angle_beta   90.00
_cell.angle_gamma   90.00
#
_symmetry.space_group_name_H-M   'P 1'
#
loop_
_entity.id
_entity.type
_entity.pdbx_description
1 polymer ?
#
loop_
_entity_poly.entity_id
_entity_poly.type
_entity_poly.pdbx_seq_one_letter_code
_entity_poly.pdbx_strand_id
1 'polypeptide(L)'
;MRISKGLISVVSMASAMLLLCSCTVYDLGLSEGQIEKVISQIENEAQLSSEAASSEKNAEAPSSVAAASFSEAPKETGGNSNSENTAEESEISDNDNALINPDILGREPMPEESALPETGFTNIHKITNADDLNQFANAVMCGHSYAGEQVTLEADIDLAGIEWTPIGVRGRAFKGEFIGNGHTISNLTITSLTDKMTDARGYEACVGFFGYAEDAVIRGITLENINISIPKRNKAESLYVGAVAGSMFAVNRGIEISECKATGNISVSSDDLVFAMTGGIVGGFDANYKGTYYRMSLLYSAVNIAVKGETVTCGGITGILNSRNSKPTDSYVTDIVYIGSIDEANVGCSYTGGLCGIYNSAYRCDIKNAFINLEIKRTQLGPYTFIGIVSGDQCVATGDLGLENVYGMITCNGKNMKMSMLGRKNGNVYFKNCTEADRLPDDASFNAEKWDLSDRAFPKPYF
;
A
#
# COMPACT_ATOMS: atom_id res chain seq x y z
N MET A 1 -13.04 -5.52 36.92
CA MET A 1 -13.48 -4.40 36.10
C MET A 1 -12.93 -4.64 34.70
N ARG A 2 -13.77 -5.07 33.76
CA ARG A 2 -13.33 -5.37 32.38
C ARG A 2 -13.36 -4.08 31.60
N ILE A 3 -12.19 -3.50 31.37
CA ILE A 3 -12.01 -2.38 30.42
C ILE A 3 -12.36 -2.95 29.05
N SER A 4 -13.30 -2.31 28.35
CA SER A 4 -13.77 -2.79 27.07
C SER A 4 -12.61 -2.72 26.06
N LYS A 5 -12.34 -3.85 25.41
CA LYS A 5 -11.31 -3.99 24.36
C LYS A 5 -11.41 -2.93 23.24
N GLY A 6 -12.55 -2.27 23.10
CA GLY A 6 -12.77 -1.21 22.12
C GLY A 6 -12.00 0.11 22.37
N LEU A 7 -11.66 0.42 23.63
CA LEU A 7 -10.96 1.67 23.95
C LEU A 7 -9.44 1.54 23.70
N ILE A 8 -8.89 0.35 23.94
CA ILE A 8 -7.49 0.02 23.61
C ILE A 8 -7.28 0.03 22.10
N SER A 9 -8.28 -0.41 21.33
CA SER A 9 -8.27 -0.39 19.88
C SER A 9 -8.18 1.04 19.30
N VAL A 10 -8.87 2.02 19.87
CA VAL A 10 -8.84 3.42 19.39
C VAL A 10 -7.49 4.10 19.66
N VAL A 11 -6.88 3.81 20.80
CA VAL A 11 -5.53 4.33 21.13
C VAL A 11 -4.46 3.65 20.27
N SER A 12 -4.59 2.34 20.05
CA SER A 12 -3.79 1.56 19.12
C SER A 12 -3.94 2.08 17.67
N MET A 13 -5.16 2.48 17.25
CA MET A 13 -5.39 3.04 15.92
C MET A 13 -4.75 4.41 15.72
N ALA A 14 -4.80 5.30 16.73
CA ALA A 14 -4.10 6.59 16.65
C ALA A 14 -2.59 6.41 16.61
N SER A 15 -2.06 5.49 17.41
CA SER A 15 -0.64 5.09 17.41
C SER A 15 -0.27 4.36 16.10
N ALA A 16 -1.16 3.53 15.58
CA ALA A 16 -1.00 2.84 14.29
C ALA A 16 -1.10 3.80 13.11
N MET A 17 -1.96 4.80 13.15
CA MET A 17 -1.97 5.87 12.13
C MET A 17 -0.71 6.74 12.20
N LEU A 18 -0.21 7.04 13.39
CA LEU A 18 1.11 7.67 13.56
C LEU A 18 2.23 6.74 13.07
N LEU A 19 2.15 5.44 13.25
CA LEU A 19 3.12 4.44 12.78
C LEU A 19 2.96 4.10 11.29
N LEU A 20 1.76 4.04 10.72
CA LEU A 20 1.55 3.97 9.26
C LEU A 20 1.93 5.29 8.55
N CYS A 21 1.80 6.41 9.26
CA CYS A 21 2.48 7.66 8.91
C CYS A 21 3.98 7.61 9.22
N SER A 22 4.43 6.71 10.05
CA SER A 22 5.79 6.63 10.60
C SER A 22 6.66 5.49 10.04
N CYS A 23 6.46 5.10 8.77
CA CYS A 23 7.69 4.86 8.02
C CYS A 23 8.66 6.06 8.16
N THR A 24 8.27 7.07 8.91
CA THR A 24 8.90 8.37 9.11
C THR A 24 9.12 8.82 10.55
N VAL A 25 8.86 8.01 11.58
CA VAL A 25 9.34 8.40 12.94
C VAL A 25 10.86 8.48 12.97
N TYR A 26 11.53 7.70 12.14
CA TYR A 26 12.99 7.82 11.95
C TYR A 26 13.40 8.98 11.02
N ASP A 27 12.51 9.49 10.17
CA ASP A 27 12.78 10.64 9.27
C ASP A 27 12.57 12.01 9.94
N LEU A 28 11.96 12.06 11.14
CA LEU A 28 11.77 13.31 11.87
C LEU A 28 13.02 13.76 12.64
N GLY A 29 14.13 13.01 12.57
CA GLY A 29 15.36 13.35 13.31
C GLY A 29 15.18 13.38 14.84
N LEU A 30 14.12 12.75 15.34
CA LEU A 30 13.85 12.68 16.78
C LEU A 30 14.71 11.59 17.41
N SER A 31 15.40 11.92 18.50
CA SER A 31 16.10 10.92 19.32
C SER A 31 15.11 9.98 20.01
N GLU A 32 15.56 8.76 20.37
CA GLU A 32 14.73 7.78 21.11
C GLU A 32 14.03 8.42 22.32
N GLY A 33 14.72 9.26 23.09
CA GLY A 33 14.12 9.97 24.23
C GLY A 33 13.08 11.03 23.85
N GLN A 34 13.08 11.53 22.63
CA GLN A 34 12.03 12.43 22.12
C GLN A 34 10.82 11.62 21.63
N ILE A 35 11.05 10.46 21.07
CA ILE A 35 10.01 9.51 20.66
C ILE A 35 9.26 8.98 21.90
N GLU A 36 9.98 8.55 22.93
CA GLU A 36 9.38 8.13 24.21
C GLU A 36 8.56 9.24 24.87
N LYS A 37 9.02 10.49 24.74
CA LYS A 37 8.29 11.65 25.28
C LYS A 37 6.98 11.91 24.54
N VAL A 38 6.97 11.76 23.21
CA VAL A 38 5.76 11.87 22.38
C VAL A 38 4.79 10.72 22.68
N ILE A 39 5.29 9.51 22.80
CA ILE A 39 4.48 8.33 23.17
C ILE A 39 3.86 8.54 24.56
N SER A 40 4.64 8.96 25.54
CA SER A 40 4.13 9.24 26.89
C SER A 40 3.11 10.38 26.96
N GLN A 41 3.23 11.40 26.09
CA GLN A 41 2.22 12.45 25.97
C GLN A 41 0.91 11.93 25.38
N ILE A 42 0.99 11.10 24.35
CA ILE A 42 -0.20 10.46 23.73
C ILE A 42 -0.90 9.53 24.72
N GLU A 43 -0.15 8.74 25.48
CA GLU A 43 -0.70 7.86 26.51
C GLU A 43 -1.38 8.65 27.64
N ASN A 44 -0.80 9.76 28.07
CA ASN A 44 -1.40 10.64 29.08
C ASN A 44 -2.69 11.34 28.59
N GLU A 45 -2.71 11.81 27.34
CA GLU A 45 -3.93 12.41 26.75
C GLU A 45 -5.04 11.36 26.55
N ALA A 46 -4.69 10.14 26.21
CA ALA A 46 -5.63 9.03 26.13
C ALA A 46 -6.19 8.66 27.50
N GLN A 47 -5.38 8.71 28.55
CA GLN A 47 -5.80 8.44 29.91
C GLN A 47 -6.71 9.53 30.44
N LEU A 48 -6.41 10.80 30.20
CA LEU A 48 -7.24 11.95 30.55
C LEU A 48 -8.59 11.93 29.83
N SER A 49 -8.62 11.53 28.56
CA SER A 49 -9.86 11.39 27.79
C SER A 49 -10.72 10.21 28.31
N SER A 50 -10.09 9.13 28.81
CA SER A 50 -10.81 7.99 29.41
C SER A 50 -11.39 8.32 30.79
N GLU A 51 -10.71 9.15 31.57
CA GLU A 51 -11.18 9.64 32.88
C GLU A 51 -12.32 10.65 32.70
N ALA A 52 -12.25 11.53 31.70
CA ALA A 52 -13.35 12.44 31.36
C ALA A 52 -14.62 11.68 30.92
N ALA A 53 -14.48 10.66 30.09
CA ALA A 53 -15.61 9.81 29.67
C ALA A 53 -16.20 8.95 30.80
N SER A 54 -15.43 8.65 31.83
CA SER A 54 -15.91 7.95 33.04
C SER A 54 -16.61 8.87 34.05
N SER A 55 -16.27 10.16 34.08
CA SER A 55 -16.92 11.14 34.95
C SER A 55 -18.29 11.59 34.44
N GLU A 56 -18.52 11.58 33.12
CA GLU A 56 -19.85 11.86 32.53
C GLU A 56 -20.89 10.75 32.76
N LYS A 57 -20.48 9.53 33.07
CA LYS A 57 -21.40 8.42 33.36
C LYS A 57 -21.96 8.36 34.76
N ASN A 58 -21.53 9.24 35.67
CA ASN A 58 -21.97 9.28 37.06
C ASN A 58 -22.86 10.50 37.40
N ALA A 59 -23.33 11.25 36.41
CA ALA A 59 -24.34 12.28 36.64
C ALA A 59 -25.73 11.69 36.39
N GLU A 60 -26.42 11.39 37.49
CA GLU A 60 -27.84 11.00 37.51
C GLU A 60 -28.73 12.11 36.97
N ALA A 61 -29.69 11.76 36.16
CA ALA A 61 -30.72 12.64 35.60
C ALA A 61 -31.75 13.03 36.67
N PRO A 62 -32.14 14.28 36.81
CA PRO A 62 -33.44 14.62 37.38
C PRO A 62 -34.45 14.90 36.26
N SER A 63 -35.63 14.37 36.55
CA SER A 63 -36.83 14.39 35.77
C SER A 63 -37.49 15.75 35.70
N SER A 64 -38.21 15.97 34.57
CA SER A 64 -39.48 16.64 34.35
C SER A 64 -39.57 18.16 34.18
N VAL A 65 -40.18 18.48 33.04
CA VAL A 65 -41.21 19.48 32.73
C VAL A 65 -40.83 20.98 32.69
N ALA A 66 -40.88 21.57 31.52
CA ALA A 66 -41.86 22.56 31.08
C ALA A 66 -41.44 23.27 29.78
N ALA A 67 -42.41 23.40 28.88
CA ALA A 67 -42.32 24.17 27.65
C ALA A 67 -42.46 25.68 27.97
N ALA A 68 -41.68 26.50 27.26
CA ALA A 68 -42.09 27.85 26.88
C ALA A 68 -41.21 28.42 25.77
N SER A 69 -41.86 28.95 24.84
CA SER A 69 -41.74 29.65 23.59
C SER A 69 -40.98 30.99 23.61
N PHE A 70 -40.57 31.37 22.37
CA PHE A 70 -40.31 32.72 21.83
C PHE A 70 -39.09 33.49 22.36
N SER A 71 -38.28 34.21 21.55
CA SER A 71 -38.45 35.01 20.35
C SER A 71 -37.10 35.57 19.87
N GLU A 72 -37.03 35.76 18.56
CA GLU A 72 -36.40 36.86 17.79
C GLU A 72 -34.99 37.40 18.09
N ALA A 73 -34.27 37.51 17.01
CA ALA A 73 -33.05 38.27 16.78
C ALA A 73 -33.23 39.81 16.89
N PRO A 74 -32.13 40.54 16.98
CA PRO A 74 -31.99 41.60 15.97
C PRO A 74 -30.61 41.70 15.31
N LYS A 75 -30.67 42.32 14.15
CA LYS A 75 -29.67 42.70 13.16
C LYS A 75 -28.85 43.91 13.56
N GLU A 76 -27.70 44.04 12.81
CA GLU A 76 -26.98 45.25 12.37
C GLU A 76 -26.04 45.89 13.41
N THR A 77 -24.83 46.34 13.07
CA THR A 77 -24.29 47.15 11.98
C THR A 77 -22.78 47.20 12.04
N GLY A 78 -22.12 47.17 10.96
CA GLY A 78 -21.21 48.00 10.25
C GLY A 78 -19.97 48.60 10.98
N GLY A 79 -18.80 48.45 10.38
CA GLY A 79 -17.62 49.24 10.75
C GLY A 79 -16.37 48.79 9.97
N ASN A 80 -16.14 49.45 8.87
CA ASN A 80 -14.99 49.41 8.00
C ASN A 80 -13.78 50.05 8.69
N SER A 81 -12.60 49.45 8.64
CA SER A 81 -11.33 50.19 8.60
C SER A 81 -10.19 49.38 8.00
N ASN A 82 -9.73 49.89 6.87
CA ASN A 82 -8.48 49.55 6.22
C ASN A 82 -7.25 49.77 7.15
N SER A 83 -6.30 48.88 7.12
CA SER A 83 -4.90 49.25 7.23
C SER A 83 -4.03 48.29 6.42
N GLU A 84 -3.44 48.86 5.39
CA GLU A 84 -2.30 48.32 4.66
C GLU A 84 -1.14 48.06 5.65
N ASN A 85 -0.51 46.89 5.53
CA ASN A 85 0.86 46.72 5.94
C ASN A 85 1.58 45.81 4.96
N THR A 86 2.58 46.42 4.39
CA THR A 86 3.60 45.92 3.48
C THR A 86 4.31 44.69 4.08
N ALA A 87 4.36 43.62 3.26
CA ALA A 87 5.18 42.45 3.53
C ALA A 87 6.65 42.76 3.15
N GLU A 88 7.54 42.70 4.12
CA GLU A 88 8.97 42.56 3.88
C GLU A 88 9.27 41.08 3.58
N GLU A 89 9.80 40.83 2.40
CA GLU A 89 10.44 39.57 2.03
C GLU A 89 11.73 39.41 2.86
N SER A 90 11.76 38.46 3.79
CA SER A 90 12.99 37.98 4.39
C SER A 90 13.47 36.75 3.63
N GLU A 91 14.58 36.92 2.93
CA GLU A 91 15.37 35.83 2.36
C GLU A 91 15.77 34.85 3.47
N ILE A 92 15.26 33.62 3.40
CA ILE A 92 15.73 32.52 4.23
C ILE A 92 16.91 31.88 3.51
N SER A 93 18.09 32.07 4.07
CA SER A 93 19.35 31.47 3.61
C SER A 93 19.28 29.95 3.69
N ASP A 94 19.58 29.29 2.57
CA ASP A 94 19.89 27.87 2.44
C ASP A 94 21.14 27.51 3.27
N ASN A 95 20.97 27.14 4.52
CA ASN A 95 22.05 26.52 5.31
C ASN A 95 21.51 25.73 6.51
N ASP A 96 20.73 24.68 6.26
CA ASP A 96 20.49 23.62 7.23
C ASP A 96 20.54 22.24 6.55
N ASN A 97 21.69 21.96 5.91
CA ASN A 97 22.14 20.60 5.64
C ASN A 97 22.90 20.10 6.87
N ALA A 98 22.24 20.00 8.01
CA ALA A 98 22.81 19.41 9.21
C ALA A 98 22.57 17.89 9.19
N LEU A 99 23.55 17.16 8.61
CA LEU A 99 24.12 15.91 9.07
C LEU A 99 23.14 14.92 9.76
N ILE A 100 22.50 14.11 8.98
CA ILE A 100 22.05 12.81 9.45
C ILE A 100 23.32 11.95 9.56
N ASN A 101 23.76 11.70 10.78
CA ASN A 101 24.90 10.83 11.04
C ASN A 101 24.51 9.37 10.69
N PRO A 102 25.10 8.74 9.66
CA PRO A 102 24.78 7.37 9.27
C PRO A 102 25.16 6.34 10.34
N ASP A 103 25.98 6.69 11.31
CA ASP A 103 26.47 5.79 12.37
C ASP A 103 25.39 5.41 13.41
N ILE A 104 24.26 6.13 13.46
CA ILE A 104 23.18 5.86 14.42
C ILE A 104 22.33 4.65 14.00
N LEU A 105 22.36 4.23 12.74
CA LEU A 105 21.52 3.16 12.20
C LEU A 105 22.23 1.79 12.10
N GLY A 106 23.49 1.68 12.51
CA GLY A 106 24.25 0.44 12.36
C GLY A 106 24.35 -0.04 10.90
N ARG A 107 24.24 0.87 9.95
CA ARG A 107 24.53 0.62 8.53
C ARG A 107 26.01 0.88 8.34
N GLU A 108 26.73 -0.14 7.88
CA GLU A 108 27.99 0.13 7.20
C GLU A 108 27.71 1.13 6.07
N PRO A 109 28.57 2.14 5.85
CA PRO A 109 28.41 3.05 4.74
C PRO A 109 28.35 2.21 3.46
N MET A 110 27.20 2.25 2.78
CA MET A 110 27.07 1.60 1.48
C MET A 110 28.10 2.24 0.57
N PRO A 111 28.89 1.46 -0.19
CA PRO A 111 29.75 2.00 -1.22
C PRO A 111 28.87 2.88 -2.13
N GLU A 112 29.35 4.06 -2.50
CA GLU A 112 28.66 4.94 -3.43
C GLU A 112 28.32 4.11 -4.68
N GLU A 113 27.02 3.78 -4.81
CA GLU A 113 26.52 3.01 -5.94
C GLU A 113 26.60 3.95 -7.13
N SER A 114 27.60 3.74 -7.97
CA SER A 114 27.78 4.52 -9.20
C SER A 114 26.49 4.49 -9.99
N ALA A 115 26.04 5.67 -10.44
CA ALA A 115 24.87 5.81 -11.33
C ALA A 115 24.96 4.74 -12.42
N LEU A 116 23.86 4.02 -12.66
CA LEU A 116 23.81 3.04 -13.75
C LEU A 116 24.27 3.72 -15.03
N PRO A 117 25.11 3.04 -15.84
CA PRO A 117 25.50 3.58 -17.12
C PRO A 117 24.25 3.88 -17.96
N GLU A 118 24.19 5.04 -18.57
CA GLU A 118 23.07 5.47 -19.44
C GLU A 118 22.88 4.54 -20.67
N THR A 119 23.75 3.56 -20.87
CA THR A 119 23.78 2.66 -22.02
C THR A 119 23.99 1.22 -21.60
N GLY A 120 22.89 0.49 -21.42
CA GLY A 120 22.86 -0.98 -21.39
C GLY A 120 23.22 -1.63 -20.05
N PHE A 121 22.70 -2.84 -19.85
CA PHE A 121 23.01 -3.68 -18.69
C PHE A 121 24.42 -4.25 -18.80
N THR A 122 25.11 -4.37 -17.67
CA THR A 122 26.46 -4.95 -17.62
C THR A 122 26.45 -6.45 -17.88
N ASN A 123 25.41 -7.14 -17.41
CA ASN A 123 25.23 -8.57 -17.59
C ASN A 123 23.75 -8.91 -17.82
N ILE A 124 23.51 -9.97 -18.59
CA ILE A 124 22.18 -10.56 -18.78
C ILE A 124 22.23 -12.00 -18.30
N HIS A 125 21.41 -12.30 -17.28
CA HIS A 125 21.29 -13.64 -16.70
C HIS A 125 20.01 -14.31 -17.21
N LYS A 126 20.14 -15.54 -17.71
CA LYS A 126 19.03 -16.28 -18.29
C LYS A 126 18.56 -17.36 -17.33
N ILE A 127 17.25 -17.43 -17.14
CA ILE A 127 16.60 -18.46 -16.33
C ILE A 127 15.79 -19.34 -17.29
N THR A 128 16.15 -20.60 -17.39
CA THR A 128 15.56 -21.57 -18.32
C THR A 128 14.82 -22.71 -17.63
N ASN A 129 14.96 -22.85 -16.33
CA ASN A 129 14.37 -23.91 -15.52
C ASN A 129 14.30 -23.53 -14.02
N ALA A 130 13.70 -24.38 -13.20
CA ALA A 130 13.55 -24.14 -11.77
C ALA A 130 14.90 -24.11 -11.00
N ASP A 131 15.89 -24.83 -11.46
CA ASP A 131 17.23 -24.82 -10.83
C ASP A 131 17.94 -23.48 -11.05
N ASP A 132 17.88 -22.91 -12.26
CA ASP A 132 18.40 -21.57 -12.55
C ASP A 132 17.68 -20.53 -11.70
N LEU A 133 16.36 -20.65 -11.59
CA LEU A 133 15.54 -19.76 -10.75
C LEU A 133 15.95 -19.84 -9.27
N ASN A 134 16.18 -21.05 -8.76
CA ASN A 134 16.67 -21.26 -7.39
C ASN A 134 18.08 -20.69 -7.18
N GLN A 135 18.97 -20.83 -8.15
CA GLN A 135 20.32 -20.26 -8.09
C GLN A 135 20.25 -18.73 -8.03
N PHE A 136 19.41 -18.11 -8.88
CA PHE A 136 19.16 -16.68 -8.85
C PHE A 136 18.65 -16.23 -7.48
N ALA A 137 17.59 -16.88 -6.96
CA ALA A 137 17.03 -16.56 -5.66
C ALA A 137 18.07 -16.64 -4.53
N ASN A 138 18.88 -17.72 -4.53
CA ASN A 138 19.93 -17.89 -3.55
C ASN A 138 21.05 -16.83 -3.69
N ALA A 139 21.41 -16.42 -4.91
CA ALA A 139 22.40 -15.38 -5.12
C ALA A 139 21.98 -14.06 -4.50
N VAL A 140 20.70 -13.65 -4.69
CA VAL A 140 20.13 -12.45 -4.03
C VAL A 140 20.19 -12.59 -2.52
N MET A 141 19.78 -13.74 -1.98
CA MET A 141 19.81 -13.99 -0.53
C MET A 141 21.23 -14.04 0.05
N CYS A 142 22.24 -14.32 -0.78
CA CYS A 142 23.66 -14.25 -0.43
C CYS A 142 24.27 -12.85 -0.61
N GLY A 143 23.49 -11.86 -1.08
CA GLY A 143 23.91 -10.46 -1.18
C GLY A 143 24.25 -9.97 -2.58
N HIS A 144 24.10 -10.80 -3.65
CA HIS A 144 24.21 -10.31 -5.03
C HIS A 144 22.92 -9.59 -5.43
N SER A 145 22.95 -8.27 -5.44
CA SER A 145 21.74 -7.46 -5.64
C SER A 145 21.24 -7.37 -7.08
N TYR A 146 22.08 -7.71 -8.06
CA TYR A 146 21.85 -7.53 -9.51
C TYR A 146 21.65 -6.06 -9.92
N ALA A 147 22.14 -5.10 -9.16
CA ALA A 147 22.07 -3.69 -9.54
C ALA A 147 22.79 -3.44 -10.86
N GLY A 148 22.10 -2.85 -11.85
CA GLY A 148 22.61 -2.66 -13.19
C GLY A 148 22.67 -3.93 -14.06
N GLU A 149 22.11 -5.02 -13.60
CA GLU A 149 22.05 -6.28 -14.32
C GLU A 149 20.60 -6.62 -14.69
N GLN A 150 20.44 -7.41 -15.74
CA GLN A 150 19.15 -7.90 -16.20
C GLN A 150 19.04 -9.41 -15.98
N VAL A 151 17.90 -9.86 -15.49
CA VAL A 151 17.53 -11.27 -15.35
C VAL A 151 16.34 -11.53 -16.24
N THR A 152 16.46 -12.50 -17.16
CA THR A 152 15.42 -12.81 -18.14
C THR A 152 14.91 -14.23 -17.95
N LEU A 153 13.60 -14.39 -17.97
CA LEU A 153 12.96 -15.69 -18.04
C LEU A 153 12.92 -16.12 -19.51
N GLU A 154 13.40 -17.32 -19.82
CA GLU A 154 13.53 -17.84 -21.19
C GLU A 154 12.66 -19.11 -21.41
N ALA A 155 11.94 -19.53 -20.38
CA ALA A 155 11.03 -20.67 -20.44
C ALA A 155 9.97 -20.58 -19.35
N ASP A 156 8.86 -21.26 -19.56
CA ASP A 156 7.85 -21.46 -18.54
C ASP A 156 8.40 -22.34 -17.42
N ILE A 157 8.09 -22.02 -16.18
CA ILE A 157 8.59 -22.74 -14.99
C ILE A 157 7.41 -23.21 -14.14
N ASP A 158 7.35 -24.50 -13.88
CA ASP A 158 6.42 -25.10 -12.94
C ASP A 158 7.09 -25.30 -11.57
N LEU A 159 6.54 -24.67 -10.53
CA LEU A 159 6.99 -24.77 -9.14
C LEU A 159 6.17 -25.78 -8.32
N ALA A 160 5.40 -26.66 -8.96
CA ALA A 160 4.59 -27.66 -8.27
C ALA A 160 5.44 -28.51 -7.31
N GLY A 161 5.00 -28.61 -6.05
CA GLY A 161 5.70 -29.37 -5.01
C GLY A 161 6.90 -28.65 -4.38
N ILE A 162 7.19 -27.42 -4.77
CA ILE A 162 8.25 -26.58 -4.20
C ILE A 162 7.64 -25.55 -3.25
N GLU A 163 8.03 -25.59 -1.99
CA GLU A 163 7.75 -24.49 -1.05
C GLU A 163 8.71 -23.35 -1.39
N TRP A 164 8.18 -22.28 -1.95
CA TRP A 164 8.97 -21.18 -2.46
C TRP A 164 9.51 -20.31 -1.33
N THR A 165 10.78 -19.95 -1.40
CA THR A 165 11.38 -18.90 -0.57
C THR A 165 11.45 -17.61 -1.39
N PRO A 166 10.77 -16.53 -0.97
CA PRO A 166 10.78 -15.25 -1.68
C PRO A 166 12.18 -14.72 -1.98
N ILE A 167 12.35 -14.13 -3.16
CA ILE A 167 13.61 -13.55 -3.59
C ILE A 167 13.81 -12.20 -2.89
N GLY A 168 14.88 -12.09 -2.09
CA GLY A 168 15.23 -10.85 -1.42
C GLY A 168 14.46 -10.57 -0.14
N VAL A 169 15.13 -9.89 0.77
CA VAL A 169 14.58 -9.33 2.02
C VAL A 169 15.17 -7.95 2.23
N ARG A 170 14.61 -7.14 3.13
CA ARG A 170 15.21 -5.84 3.47
C ARG A 170 16.66 -6.04 3.94
N GLY A 171 17.59 -5.31 3.31
CA GLY A 171 19.04 -5.48 3.52
C GLY A 171 19.73 -6.47 2.58
N ARG A 172 18.97 -7.28 1.84
CA ARG A 172 19.43 -8.16 0.74
C ARG A 172 18.38 -8.16 -0.36
N ALA A 173 18.15 -6.98 -0.94
CA ALA A 173 17.12 -6.73 -1.93
C ALA A 173 17.57 -7.13 -3.34
N PHE A 174 16.61 -7.50 -4.18
CA PHE A 174 16.81 -7.48 -5.62
C PHE A 174 16.75 -6.03 -6.12
N LYS A 175 17.76 -5.59 -6.89
CA LYS A 175 17.87 -4.21 -7.39
C LYS A 175 18.05 -4.12 -8.92
N GLY A 176 17.93 -5.23 -9.61
CA GLY A 176 18.10 -5.35 -11.05
C GLY A 176 16.82 -5.10 -11.82
N GLU A 177 16.86 -5.48 -13.09
CA GLU A 177 15.70 -5.60 -13.94
C GLU A 177 15.35 -7.08 -14.15
N PHE A 178 14.11 -7.47 -13.80
CA PHE A 178 13.58 -8.81 -14.09
C PHE A 178 12.57 -8.74 -15.22
N ILE A 179 12.81 -9.52 -16.28
CA ILE A 179 11.96 -9.59 -17.46
C ILE A 179 11.42 -11.00 -17.63
N GLY A 180 10.10 -11.14 -17.54
CA GLY A 180 9.42 -12.43 -17.72
C GLY A 180 9.29 -12.88 -19.17
N ASN A 181 9.49 -11.99 -20.15
CA ASN A 181 9.40 -12.29 -21.60
C ASN A 181 8.09 -12.97 -22.03
N GLY A 182 7.00 -12.78 -21.30
CA GLY A 182 5.73 -13.47 -21.56
C GLY A 182 5.68 -14.92 -21.10
N HIS A 183 6.73 -15.42 -20.42
CA HIS A 183 6.74 -16.74 -19.82
C HIS A 183 5.96 -16.78 -18.51
N THR A 184 5.47 -17.96 -18.19
CA THR A 184 4.65 -18.24 -17.01
C THR A 184 5.45 -18.97 -15.94
N ILE A 185 5.32 -18.50 -14.69
CA ILE A 185 5.69 -19.26 -13.50
C ILE A 185 4.39 -19.77 -12.87
N SER A 186 4.21 -21.07 -12.80
CA SER A 186 2.99 -21.70 -12.30
C SER A 186 3.22 -22.37 -10.95
N ASN A 187 2.12 -22.53 -10.19
CA ASN A 187 2.06 -23.27 -8.93
C ASN A 187 2.97 -22.71 -7.81
N LEU A 188 3.23 -21.41 -7.82
CA LEU A 188 3.94 -20.74 -6.73
C LEU A 188 3.23 -21.01 -5.39
N THR A 189 3.91 -21.69 -4.47
CA THR A 189 3.33 -22.05 -3.18
C THR A 189 4.21 -21.53 -2.04
N ILE A 190 3.59 -20.77 -1.10
CA ILE A 190 4.22 -20.27 0.14
C ILE A 190 3.22 -20.49 1.27
N THR A 191 3.49 -21.46 2.14
CA THR A 191 2.57 -21.83 3.23
C THR A 191 3.15 -21.61 4.63
N SER A 192 4.40 -21.19 4.70
CA SER A 192 5.08 -20.92 5.95
C SER A 192 5.78 -19.56 5.93
N LEU A 193 5.82 -18.91 7.08
CA LEU A 193 6.62 -17.71 7.29
C LEU A 193 7.91 -18.08 8.03
N THR A 194 9.03 -17.92 7.38
CA THR A 194 10.34 -18.27 7.93
C THR A 194 11.19 -17.04 8.24
N ASP A 195 12.24 -17.18 9.03
CA ASP A 195 13.16 -16.08 9.32
C ASP A 195 13.92 -15.59 8.05
N LYS A 196 13.95 -16.40 6.99
CA LYS A 196 14.48 -15.98 5.69
C LYS A 196 13.62 -14.96 4.94
N MET A 197 12.39 -14.75 5.38
CA MET A 197 11.42 -13.81 4.78
C MET A 197 11.34 -12.51 5.56
N THR A 198 12.16 -12.35 6.61
CA THR A 198 12.14 -11.17 7.48
C THR A 198 13.44 -10.39 7.38
N ASP A 199 13.35 -9.10 7.72
CA ASP A 199 14.55 -8.29 7.92
C ASP A 199 15.41 -8.83 9.06
N ALA A 200 16.66 -8.32 9.20
CA ALA A 200 17.59 -8.79 10.20
C ALA A 200 17.10 -8.65 11.65
N ARG A 201 16.13 -7.79 11.91
CA ARG A 201 15.51 -7.57 13.22
C ARG A 201 14.28 -8.44 13.45
N GLY A 202 13.74 -9.06 12.40
CA GLY A 202 12.50 -9.83 12.44
C GLY A 202 11.24 -8.99 12.54
N TYR A 203 11.30 -7.67 12.30
CA TYR A 203 10.16 -6.75 12.40
C TYR A 203 9.33 -6.64 11.14
N GLU A 204 9.96 -6.79 9.98
CA GLU A 204 9.28 -6.71 8.69
C GLU A 204 9.38 -8.04 7.96
N ALA A 205 8.27 -8.56 7.51
CA ALA A 205 8.17 -9.75 6.68
C ALA A 205 7.59 -9.40 5.31
N CYS A 206 8.26 -9.86 4.24
CA CYS A 206 7.85 -9.62 2.87
C CYS A 206 7.69 -10.95 2.12
N VAL A 207 6.52 -11.18 1.55
CA VAL A 207 6.11 -12.47 0.97
C VAL A 207 5.55 -12.29 -0.44
N GLY A 208 6.08 -13.05 -1.39
CA GLY A 208 5.69 -13.07 -2.80
C GLY A 208 6.68 -13.88 -3.62
N PHE A 209 6.61 -13.79 -4.93
CA PHE A 209 7.67 -14.32 -5.77
C PHE A 209 8.99 -13.61 -5.45
N PHE A 210 8.99 -12.27 -5.44
CA PHE A 210 9.99 -11.47 -4.73
C PHE A 210 9.49 -11.17 -3.32
N GLY A 211 10.37 -11.26 -2.32
CA GLY A 211 10.09 -10.76 -0.99
C GLY A 211 10.27 -9.25 -0.96
N TYR A 212 11.48 -8.77 -1.29
CA TYR A 212 11.82 -7.36 -1.24
C TYR A 212 12.65 -6.94 -2.47
N ALA A 213 12.15 -5.97 -3.21
CA ALA A 213 12.83 -5.38 -4.36
C ALA A 213 13.06 -3.87 -4.11
N GLU A 214 14.27 -3.38 -4.37
CA GLU A 214 14.66 -2.00 -4.10
C GLU A 214 15.25 -1.37 -5.35
N ASP A 215 14.75 -0.21 -5.76
CA ASP A 215 15.17 0.48 -6.99
C ASP A 215 15.12 -0.43 -8.25
N ALA A 216 14.18 -1.37 -8.27
CA ALA A 216 14.10 -2.46 -9.23
C ALA A 216 13.01 -2.23 -10.28
N VAL A 217 13.19 -2.90 -11.41
CA VAL A 217 12.18 -3.00 -12.48
C VAL A 217 11.75 -4.46 -12.60
N ILE A 218 10.46 -4.73 -12.55
CA ILE A 218 9.86 -6.05 -12.74
C ILE A 218 8.82 -5.94 -13.83
N ARG A 219 9.01 -6.67 -14.94
CA ARG A 219 8.07 -6.63 -16.06
C ARG A 219 7.85 -7.97 -16.76
N GLY A 220 6.68 -8.13 -17.37
CA GLY A 220 6.35 -9.25 -18.24
C GLY A 220 6.25 -10.59 -17.53
N ILE A 221 5.97 -10.62 -16.21
CA ILE A 221 5.85 -11.86 -15.45
C ILE A 221 4.39 -12.30 -15.34
N THR A 222 4.13 -13.55 -15.70
CA THR A 222 2.84 -14.20 -15.44
C THR A 222 2.99 -15.22 -14.32
N LEU A 223 2.19 -15.04 -13.25
CA LEU A 223 2.08 -15.98 -12.14
C LEU A 223 0.71 -16.65 -12.18
N GLU A 224 0.68 -17.96 -12.38
CA GLU A 224 -0.57 -18.71 -12.47
C GLU A 224 -0.70 -19.74 -11.36
N ASN A 225 -1.93 -19.91 -10.89
CA ASN A 225 -2.26 -20.86 -9.82
C ASN A 225 -1.41 -20.67 -8.57
N ILE A 226 -1.27 -19.42 -8.12
CA ILE A 226 -0.54 -19.13 -6.89
C ILE A 226 -1.33 -19.57 -5.65
N ASN A 227 -0.61 -20.02 -4.63
CA ASN A 227 -1.14 -20.36 -3.32
C ASN A 227 -0.23 -19.80 -2.23
N ILE A 228 -0.54 -18.60 -1.78
CA ILE A 228 0.17 -17.96 -0.66
C ILE A 228 -0.75 -18.03 0.56
N SER A 229 -0.31 -18.76 1.60
CA SER A 229 -1.08 -18.94 2.84
C SER A 229 -0.20 -18.66 4.06
N ILE A 230 -0.33 -17.48 4.60
CA ILE A 230 0.49 -17.02 5.73
C ILE A 230 -0.27 -17.20 7.02
N PRO A 231 0.15 -18.14 7.87
CA PRO A 231 -0.49 -18.37 9.15
C PRO A 231 -0.18 -17.24 10.13
N LYS A 232 -0.97 -17.18 11.20
CA LYS A 232 -0.76 -16.26 12.31
C LYS A 232 0.68 -16.36 12.85
N ARG A 233 1.34 -15.20 13.06
CA ARG A 233 2.70 -15.12 13.59
C ARG A 233 2.81 -14.01 14.64
N ASN A 234 3.65 -14.26 15.65
CA ASN A 234 3.78 -13.42 16.83
C ASN A 234 5.05 -12.54 16.87
N LYS A 235 5.80 -12.38 15.76
CA LYS A 235 7.10 -11.69 15.81
C LYS A 235 7.25 -10.53 14.82
N ALA A 236 6.58 -10.54 13.66
CA ALA A 236 6.66 -9.44 12.72
C ALA A 236 5.68 -8.33 13.11
N GLU A 237 6.11 -7.09 13.09
CA GLU A 237 5.27 -5.90 13.30
C GLU A 237 4.57 -5.48 12.01
N SER A 238 5.20 -5.75 10.87
CA SER A 238 4.66 -5.47 9.54
C SER A 238 4.80 -6.68 8.63
N LEU A 239 3.74 -6.95 7.88
CA LEU A 239 3.67 -8.05 6.92
C LEU A 239 3.19 -7.52 5.57
N TYR A 240 4.03 -7.65 4.55
CA TYR A 240 3.72 -7.28 3.18
C TYR A 240 3.56 -8.54 2.34
N VAL A 241 2.40 -8.71 1.73
CA VAL A 241 2.09 -9.91 0.93
C VAL A 241 1.56 -9.50 -0.45
N GLY A 242 2.17 -10.01 -1.50
CA GLY A 242 1.72 -9.84 -2.88
C GLY A 242 2.17 -11.00 -3.75
N ALA A 243 1.47 -11.28 -4.83
CA ALA A 243 1.85 -12.38 -5.72
C ALA A 243 3.24 -12.19 -6.32
N VAL A 244 3.47 -11.02 -6.94
CA VAL A 244 4.73 -10.70 -7.60
C VAL A 244 5.77 -10.25 -6.58
N ALA A 245 5.41 -9.34 -5.68
CA ALA A 245 6.34 -8.87 -4.66
C ALA A 245 5.65 -8.59 -3.33
N GLY A 246 6.31 -8.97 -2.22
CA GLY A 246 5.89 -8.54 -0.89
C GLY A 246 6.02 -7.03 -0.77
N SER A 247 7.19 -6.48 -1.07
CA SER A 247 7.43 -5.04 -1.06
C SER A 247 8.36 -4.61 -2.18
N MET A 248 8.02 -3.49 -2.83
CA MET A 248 8.88 -2.76 -3.75
C MET A 248 9.15 -1.37 -3.20
N PHE A 249 10.40 -0.98 -3.09
CA PHE A 249 10.82 0.22 -2.39
C PHE A 249 11.82 1.05 -3.20
N ALA A 250 11.51 2.33 -3.41
CA ALA A 250 12.41 3.25 -4.09
C ALA A 250 13.25 4.04 -3.09
N VAL A 251 14.58 3.95 -3.21
CA VAL A 251 15.54 4.66 -2.33
C VAL A 251 16.28 5.75 -3.11
N ASN A 252 16.90 5.39 -4.24
CA ASN A 252 17.78 6.28 -5.00
C ASN A 252 17.22 6.65 -6.38
N ARG A 253 16.53 5.72 -7.02
CA ARG A 253 16.02 5.88 -8.39
C ARG A 253 14.52 5.88 -8.43
N GLY A 254 13.97 4.70 -8.33
CA GLY A 254 12.55 4.43 -8.46
C GLY A 254 12.27 2.97 -8.66
N ILE A 255 11.01 2.65 -8.66
CA ILE A 255 10.49 1.30 -8.85
C ILE A 255 9.50 1.27 -10.01
N GLU A 256 9.55 0.19 -10.77
CA GLU A 256 8.62 -0.06 -11.87
C GLU A 256 8.10 -1.48 -11.81
N ILE A 257 6.79 -1.63 -11.99
CA ILE A 257 6.13 -2.90 -12.23
C ILE A 257 5.18 -2.76 -13.42
N SER A 258 5.37 -3.59 -14.43
CA SER A 258 4.58 -3.48 -15.66
C SER A 258 4.40 -4.83 -16.37
N GLU A 259 3.32 -4.93 -17.14
CA GLU A 259 2.99 -6.13 -17.91
C GLU A 259 2.99 -7.41 -17.05
N CYS A 260 2.45 -7.30 -15.81
CA CYS A 260 2.42 -8.42 -14.87
C CYS A 260 1.00 -8.94 -14.67
N LYS A 261 0.90 -10.26 -14.61
CA LYS A 261 -0.36 -10.99 -14.40
C LYS A 261 -0.23 -11.93 -13.21
N ALA A 262 -1.25 -11.96 -12.36
CA ALA A 262 -1.34 -12.95 -11.28
C ALA A 262 -2.75 -13.53 -11.15
N THR A 263 -2.82 -14.86 -10.96
CA THR A 263 -4.06 -15.59 -10.71
C THR A 263 -3.88 -16.61 -9.60
N GLY A 264 -4.87 -16.77 -8.74
CA GLY A 264 -4.86 -17.75 -7.66
C GLY A 264 -5.36 -17.20 -6.34
N ASN A 265 -4.74 -17.58 -5.22
CA ASN A 265 -5.23 -17.26 -3.89
C ASN A 265 -4.12 -16.78 -2.97
N ILE A 266 -4.44 -15.76 -2.17
CA ILE A 266 -3.64 -15.27 -1.06
C ILE A 266 -4.48 -15.33 0.21
N SER A 267 -3.99 -16.01 1.24
CA SER A 267 -4.62 -16.07 2.56
C SER A 267 -3.65 -15.57 3.63
N VAL A 268 -4.06 -14.57 4.40
CA VAL A 268 -3.20 -13.96 5.43
C VAL A 268 -3.94 -13.94 6.76
N SER A 269 -3.32 -14.51 7.79
CA SER A 269 -3.75 -14.35 9.16
C SER A 269 -2.70 -13.56 9.93
N SER A 270 -3.05 -12.40 10.45
CA SER A 270 -2.15 -11.58 11.26
C SER A 270 -2.49 -11.66 12.74
N ASP A 271 -1.51 -11.40 13.59
CA ASP A 271 -1.71 -11.16 15.01
C ASP A 271 -2.28 -9.76 15.24
N ASP A 272 -2.86 -9.53 16.41
CA ASP A 272 -3.57 -8.28 16.75
C ASP A 272 -2.69 -7.02 16.67
N LEU A 273 -1.36 -7.19 16.69
CA LEU A 273 -0.37 -6.10 16.61
C LEU A 273 0.36 -6.03 15.26
N VAL A 274 0.03 -6.89 14.30
CA VAL A 274 0.70 -6.94 13.00
C VAL A 274 -0.11 -6.16 11.97
N PHE A 275 0.56 -5.22 11.32
CA PHE A 275 0.00 -4.54 10.16
C PHE A 275 0.20 -5.40 8.91
N ALA A 276 -0.90 -5.95 8.40
CA ALA A 276 -0.88 -6.73 7.19
C ALA A 276 -1.29 -5.86 5.99
N MET A 277 -0.36 -5.64 5.08
CA MET A 277 -0.59 -5.00 3.78
C MET A 277 -0.60 -6.08 2.70
N THR A 278 -1.77 -6.36 2.15
CA THR A 278 -1.96 -7.44 1.18
C THR A 278 -2.43 -6.88 -0.15
N GLY A 279 -1.74 -7.23 -1.22
CA GLY A 279 -2.11 -6.89 -2.59
C GLY A 279 -2.14 -8.11 -3.51
N GLY A 280 -2.99 -8.08 -4.51
CA GLY A 280 -3.03 -9.17 -5.50
C GLY A 280 -1.75 -9.27 -6.34
N ILE A 281 -1.03 -8.16 -6.51
CA ILE A 281 0.25 -8.08 -7.22
C ILE A 281 1.38 -7.74 -6.24
N VAL A 282 1.27 -6.64 -5.48
CA VAL A 282 2.32 -6.16 -4.57
C VAL A 282 1.72 -5.83 -3.21
N GLY A 283 2.34 -6.27 -2.11
CA GLY A 283 1.91 -5.92 -0.76
C GLY A 283 2.14 -4.45 -0.44
N GLY A 284 3.37 -3.96 -0.63
CA GLY A 284 3.75 -2.57 -0.44
C GLY A 284 4.48 -1.99 -1.65
N PHE A 285 4.01 -0.85 -2.15
CA PHE A 285 4.62 -0.13 -3.27
C PHE A 285 4.97 1.29 -2.80
N ASP A 286 6.25 1.52 -2.51
CA ASP A 286 6.70 2.67 -1.76
C ASP A 286 7.81 3.47 -2.47
N ALA A 287 7.54 4.75 -2.74
CA ALA A 287 8.49 5.69 -3.33
C ALA A 287 8.54 6.98 -2.50
N ASN A 288 9.03 6.89 -1.26
CA ASN A 288 8.99 7.97 -0.27
C ASN A 288 10.20 8.90 -0.27
N TYR A 289 11.27 8.55 -0.96
CA TYR A 289 12.47 9.37 -0.96
C TYR A 289 12.41 10.46 -2.02
N LYS A 290 12.99 11.62 -1.69
CA LYS A 290 13.04 12.76 -2.59
C LYS A 290 13.78 12.41 -3.89
N GLY A 291 13.10 12.65 -5.00
CA GLY A 291 13.67 12.43 -6.33
C GLY A 291 13.47 11.03 -6.89
N THR A 292 12.88 10.11 -6.14
CA THR A 292 12.49 8.80 -6.64
C THR A 292 11.21 8.88 -7.47
N TYR A 293 10.96 7.84 -8.28
CA TYR A 293 9.70 7.69 -9.02
C TYR A 293 9.09 6.31 -8.77
N TYR A 294 7.82 6.18 -9.12
CA TYR A 294 7.14 4.90 -9.17
C TYR A 294 6.33 4.78 -10.46
N ARG A 295 6.33 3.59 -11.04
CA ARG A 295 5.57 3.28 -12.25
C ARG A 295 4.85 1.97 -12.09
N MET A 296 3.56 2.01 -12.30
CA MET A 296 2.68 0.86 -12.22
C MET A 296 1.78 0.85 -13.46
N SER A 297 1.94 -0.13 -14.34
CA SER A 297 1.19 -0.15 -15.59
C SER A 297 0.97 -1.56 -16.13
N LEU A 298 -0.13 -1.71 -16.89
CA LEU A 298 -0.47 -2.97 -17.54
C LEU A 298 -0.49 -4.14 -16.55
N LEU A 299 -1.27 -4.00 -15.47
CA LEU A 299 -1.38 -5.02 -14.43
C LEU A 299 -2.73 -5.69 -14.47
N TYR A 300 -2.70 -7.01 -14.42
CA TYR A 300 -3.89 -7.85 -14.28
C TYR A 300 -3.80 -8.70 -13.02
N SER A 301 -4.80 -8.60 -12.16
CA SER A 301 -4.93 -9.47 -11.00
C SER A 301 -6.30 -10.13 -10.98
N ALA A 302 -6.32 -11.45 -10.97
CA ALA A 302 -7.47 -12.28 -10.65
C ALA A 302 -7.13 -13.14 -9.42
N VAL A 303 -6.63 -12.49 -8.39
CA VAL A 303 -6.26 -13.11 -7.12
C VAL A 303 -7.39 -12.94 -6.12
N ASN A 304 -7.83 -14.04 -5.52
CA ASN A 304 -8.73 -14.01 -4.39
C ASN A 304 -7.92 -13.85 -3.11
N ILE A 305 -8.26 -12.86 -2.32
CA ILE A 305 -7.55 -12.52 -1.08
C ILE A 305 -8.44 -12.84 0.11
N ALA A 306 -7.94 -13.61 1.06
CA ALA A 306 -8.58 -13.84 2.34
C ALA A 306 -7.71 -13.26 3.46
N VAL A 307 -8.25 -12.36 4.27
CA VAL A 307 -7.51 -11.73 5.35
C VAL A 307 -8.24 -11.85 6.68
N LYS A 308 -7.45 -12.08 7.71
CA LYS A 308 -7.92 -12.16 9.08
C LYS A 308 -6.96 -11.42 10.01
N GLY A 309 -7.48 -10.51 10.82
CA GLY A 309 -6.67 -9.70 11.74
C GLY A 309 -7.47 -8.54 12.31
N GLU A 310 -6.92 -7.82 13.27
CA GLU A 310 -7.59 -6.67 13.84
C GLU A 310 -7.56 -5.46 12.90
N THR A 311 -6.42 -5.22 12.27
CA THR A 311 -6.27 -4.16 11.26
C THR A 311 -5.72 -4.75 9.98
N VAL A 312 -6.45 -4.59 8.89
CA VAL A 312 -6.04 -5.09 7.57
C VAL A 312 -6.09 -3.98 6.53
N THR A 313 -5.14 -4.06 5.62
CA THR A 313 -5.05 -3.15 4.47
C THR A 313 -4.94 -4.00 3.21
N CYS A 314 -5.99 -4.00 2.41
CA CYS A 314 -6.11 -4.87 1.26
C CYS A 314 -6.39 -4.12 -0.03
N GLY A 315 -5.68 -4.47 -1.09
CA GLY A 315 -5.96 -4.00 -2.43
C GLY A 315 -5.92 -5.13 -3.46
N GLY A 316 -6.76 -5.05 -4.46
CA GLY A 316 -6.73 -6.03 -5.56
C GLY A 316 -5.40 -6.04 -6.32
N ILE A 317 -4.68 -4.91 -6.30
CA ILE A 317 -3.35 -4.75 -6.91
C ILE A 317 -2.29 -4.56 -5.84
N THR A 318 -2.42 -3.56 -4.96
CA THR A 318 -1.43 -3.33 -3.90
C THR A 318 -2.08 -3.06 -2.55
N GLY A 319 -1.50 -3.55 -1.47
CA GLY A 319 -1.98 -3.26 -0.12
C GLY A 319 -1.85 -1.77 0.20
N ILE A 320 -0.67 -1.21 -0.02
CA ILE A 320 -0.40 0.23 0.16
C ILE A 320 0.36 0.80 -1.04
N LEU A 321 -0.09 1.95 -1.53
CA LEU A 321 0.64 2.79 -2.47
C LEU A 321 1.11 4.05 -1.74
N ASN A 322 2.41 4.16 -1.52
CA ASN A 322 3.02 5.22 -0.73
C ASN A 322 4.02 6.02 -1.60
N SER A 323 3.80 7.34 -1.72
CA SER A 323 4.59 8.16 -2.64
C SER A 323 4.77 9.60 -2.17
N ARG A 324 5.07 9.77 -0.87
CA ARG A 324 5.09 11.09 -0.22
C ARG A 324 6.09 12.09 -0.83
N ASN A 325 7.25 11.61 -1.26
CA ASN A 325 8.35 12.47 -1.71
C ASN A 325 8.79 12.20 -3.16
N SER A 326 8.06 11.35 -3.89
CA SER A 326 8.41 10.99 -5.27
C SER A 326 8.25 12.15 -6.25
N LYS A 327 8.95 12.06 -7.38
CA LYS A 327 8.79 13.01 -8.51
C LYS A 327 7.44 12.78 -9.19
N PRO A 328 6.51 13.75 -9.17
CA PRO A 328 5.20 13.57 -9.77
C PRO A 328 5.23 13.41 -11.30
N THR A 329 6.22 14.01 -11.95
CA THR A 329 6.34 14.02 -13.42
C THR A 329 6.70 12.66 -14.02
N ASP A 330 7.37 11.80 -13.23
CA ASP A 330 7.89 10.51 -13.69
C ASP A 330 7.10 9.33 -13.10
N SER A 331 6.11 9.63 -12.24
CA SER A 331 5.31 8.64 -11.53
C SER A 331 3.92 8.51 -12.11
N TYR A 332 3.45 7.28 -12.29
CA TYR A 332 2.11 7.02 -12.82
C TYR A 332 1.56 5.65 -12.42
N VAL A 333 0.23 5.55 -12.47
CA VAL A 333 -0.53 4.29 -12.37
C VAL A 333 -1.51 4.26 -13.53
N THR A 334 -1.40 3.27 -14.42
CA THR A 334 -2.26 3.18 -15.61
C THR A 334 -2.49 1.75 -16.08
N ASP A 335 -3.63 1.57 -16.76
CA ASP A 335 -3.99 0.29 -17.41
C ASP A 335 -4.03 -0.89 -16.44
N ILE A 336 -4.89 -0.75 -15.44
CA ILE A 336 -5.02 -1.68 -14.33
C ILE A 336 -6.34 -2.44 -14.42
N VAL A 337 -6.28 -3.75 -14.29
CA VAL A 337 -7.47 -4.60 -14.17
C VAL A 337 -7.39 -5.47 -12.92
N TYR A 338 -8.42 -5.38 -12.10
CA TYR A 338 -8.65 -6.32 -10.99
C TYR A 338 -10.02 -6.94 -11.09
N ILE A 339 -10.06 -8.28 -11.05
CA ILE A 339 -11.30 -9.06 -11.04
C ILE A 339 -11.13 -10.17 -10.01
N GLY A 340 -11.67 -10.00 -8.83
CA GLY A 340 -11.47 -10.98 -7.77
C GLY A 340 -12.29 -10.71 -6.52
N SER A 341 -11.99 -11.45 -5.46
CA SER A 341 -12.66 -11.30 -4.18
C SER A 341 -11.68 -10.99 -3.05
N ILE A 342 -12.16 -10.21 -2.07
CA ILE A 342 -11.49 -9.99 -0.80
C ILE A 342 -12.42 -10.49 0.30
N ASP A 343 -12.00 -11.53 1.01
CA ASP A 343 -12.70 -12.13 2.15
C ASP A 343 -12.08 -11.60 3.46
N GLU A 344 -12.86 -10.85 4.21
CA GLU A 344 -12.42 -10.24 5.46
C GLU A 344 -13.11 -10.88 6.65
N ALA A 345 -12.38 -11.73 7.38
CA ALA A 345 -12.90 -12.43 8.54
C ALA A 345 -12.38 -11.83 9.86
N ASN A 346 -13.29 -11.49 10.79
CA ASN A 346 -12.96 -10.97 12.11
C ASN A 346 -12.04 -9.73 12.10
N VAL A 347 -12.36 -8.76 11.24
CA VAL A 347 -11.60 -7.54 11.06
C VAL A 347 -12.24 -6.41 11.87
N GLY A 348 -11.46 -5.79 12.75
CA GLY A 348 -11.89 -4.64 13.55
C GLY A 348 -11.82 -3.33 12.75
N CYS A 349 -10.74 -3.15 12.00
CA CYS A 349 -10.50 -2.02 11.10
C CYS A 349 -10.04 -2.50 9.73
N SER A 350 -10.63 -1.98 8.68
CA SER A 350 -10.34 -2.41 7.31
C SER A 350 -10.20 -1.21 6.38
N TYR A 351 -9.14 -1.25 5.59
CA TYR A 351 -8.91 -0.35 4.46
C TYR A 351 -8.84 -1.21 3.19
N THR A 352 -9.93 -1.19 2.41
CA THR A 352 -10.07 -2.12 1.29
C THR A 352 -10.39 -1.39 0.01
N GLY A 353 -9.60 -1.60 -1.02
CA GLY A 353 -9.81 -1.03 -2.34
C GLY A 353 -9.51 -2.02 -3.45
N GLY A 354 -10.12 -1.81 -4.60
CA GLY A 354 -9.85 -2.65 -5.74
C GLY A 354 -8.47 -2.44 -6.35
N LEU A 355 -7.93 -1.22 -6.26
CA LEU A 355 -6.54 -0.97 -6.62
C LEU A 355 -5.65 -1.06 -5.39
N CYS A 356 -5.88 -0.23 -4.37
CA CYS A 356 -5.07 -0.24 -3.16
C CYS A 356 -5.92 -0.11 -1.89
N GLY A 357 -5.46 -0.71 -0.80
CA GLY A 357 -6.08 -0.54 0.50
C GLY A 357 -5.90 0.89 1.01
N ILE A 358 -4.67 1.37 1.00
CA ILE A 358 -4.31 2.74 1.39
C ILE A 358 -3.54 3.41 0.25
N TYR A 359 -3.98 4.62 -0.09
CA TYR A 359 -3.26 5.55 -0.94
C TYR A 359 -2.69 6.69 -0.07
N ASN A 360 -1.37 6.87 -0.11
CA ASN A 360 -0.66 7.84 0.69
C ASN A 360 0.34 8.62 -0.17
N SER A 361 -0.04 9.82 -0.61
CA SER A 361 0.82 10.68 -1.43
C SER A 361 0.74 12.13 -0.97
N ALA A 362 1.89 12.80 -0.89
CA ALA A 362 1.95 14.24 -0.64
C ALA A 362 1.85 15.06 -1.94
N TYR A 363 2.06 14.45 -3.08
CA TYR A 363 1.98 15.08 -4.39
C TYR A 363 0.82 14.51 -5.20
N ARG A 364 0.49 15.21 -6.29
CA ARG A 364 -0.53 14.73 -7.21
C ARG A 364 -0.08 13.42 -7.86
N CYS A 365 -0.94 12.42 -7.80
CA CYS A 365 -0.86 11.20 -8.58
C CYS A 365 -2.08 11.09 -9.48
N ASP A 366 -1.88 10.68 -10.71
CA ASP A 366 -2.96 10.37 -11.65
C ASP A 366 -3.04 8.85 -11.84
N ILE A 367 -4.22 8.29 -11.56
CA ILE A 367 -4.57 6.90 -11.88
C ILE A 367 -5.46 6.93 -13.10
N LYS A 368 -5.03 6.21 -14.15
CA LYS A 368 -5.72 6.21 -15.44
C LYS A 368 -6.04 4.81 -15.92
N ASN A 369 -7.16 4.68 -16.65
CA ASN A 369 -7.54 3.45 -17.30
C ASN A 369 -7.56 2.25 -16.33
N ALA A 370 -8.46 2.27 -15.34
CA ALA A 370 -8.61 1.17 -14.42
C ALA A 370 -9.99 0.52 -14.53
N PHE A 371 -10.04 -0.80 -14.52
CA PHE A 371 -11.26 -1.59 -14.40
C PHE A 371 -11.20 -2.49 -13.18
N ILE A 372 -12.17 -2.36 -12.30
CA ILE A 372 -12.19 -3.03 -11.01
C ILE A 372 -13.54 -3.70 -10.77
N ASN A 373 -13.53 -5.01 -10.70
CA ASN A 373 -14.68 -5.80 -10.30
C ASN A 373 -14.32 -6.56 -9.01
N LEU A 374 -14.73 -6.01 -7.88
CA LEU A 374 -14.37 -6.49 -6.56
C LEU A 374 -15.58 -7.09 -5.86
N GLU A 375 -15.49 -8.37 -5.48
CA GLU A 375 -16.40 -8.99 -4.53
C GLU A 375 -15.83 -8.96 -3.12
N ILE A 376 -16.54 -8.34 -2.20
CA ILE A 376 -16.20 -8.38 -0.77
C ILE A 376 -17.03 -9.44 -0.08
N LYS A 377 -16.36 -10.36 0.59
CA LYS A 377 -16.98 -11.39 1.43
C LYS A 377 -16.68 -11.05 2.87
N ARG A 378 -17.70 -10.80 3.68
CA ARG A 378 -17.53 -10.52 5.09
C ARG A 378 -18.79 -10.82 5.89
N THR A 379 -18.58 -11.16 7.16
CA THR A 379 -19.68 -11.49 8.07
C THR A 379 -20.31 -10.26 8.71
N GLN A 380 -19.54 -9.22 8.96
CA GLN A 380 -20.00 -7.95 9.57
C GLN A 380 -19.17 -6.77 9.09
N LEU A 381 -19.82 -5.61 8.91
CA LEU A 381 -19.14 -4.33 8.72
C LEU A 381 -18.81 -3.76 10.10
N GLY A 382 -17.54 -3.65 10.41
CA GLY A 382 -17.06 -2.95 11.60
C GLY A 382 -17.24 -1.43 11.48
N PRO A 383 -17.22 -0.69 12.60
CA PRO A 383 -17.39 0.76 12.59
C PRO A 383 -16.25 1.51 11.88
N TYR A 384 -15.10 0.86 11.69
CA TYR A 384 -13.90 1.42 11.05
C TYR A 384 -13.58 0.70 9.74
N THR A 385 -14.60 0.58 8.88
CA THR A 385 -14.48 -0.06 7.58
C THR A 385 -14.51 1.00 6.49
N PHE A 386 -13.43 1.08 5.73
CA PHE A 386 -13.28 2.00 4.60
C PHE A 386 -13.09 1.20 3.34
N ILE A 387 -14.09 1.24 2.46
CA ILE A 387 -14.12 0.47 1.22
C ILE A 387 -14.32 1.44 0.06
N GLY A 388 -13.51 1.29 -0.99
CA GLY A 388 -13.62 2.07 -2.22
C GLY A 388 -13.27 1.28 -3.46
N ILE A 389 -13.80 1.68 -4.61
CA ILE A 389 -13.47 1.03 -5.90
C ILE A 389 -11.95 1.12 -6.14
N VAL A 390 -11.37 2.28 -5.92
CA VAL A 390 -9.92 2.49 -6.10
C VAL A 390 -9.17 2.24 -4.79
N SER A 391 -9.52 2.98 -3.73
CA SER A 391 -8.80 2.90 -2.46
C SER A 391 -9.75 2.89 -1.28
N GLY A 392 -9.41 2.09 -0.25
CA GLY A 392 -10.10 2.13 1.03
C GLY A 392 -9.88 3.46 1.75
N ASP A 393 -8.67 3.96 1.74
CA ASP A 393 -8.32 5.24 2.39
C ASP A 393 -7.33 6.07 1.57
N GLN A 394 -7.54 7.38 1.59
CA GLN A 394 -6.58 8.39 1.18
C GLN A 394 -6.01 9.05 2.44
N CYS A 395 -4.82 8.60 2.86
CA CYS A 395 -4.25 8.97 4.17
C CYS A 395 -3.77 10.41 4.26
N VAL A 396 -3.23 11.00 3.20
CA VAL A 396 -2.57 12.31 3.27
C VAL A 396 -3.44 13.40 2.70
N ALA A 397 -3.64 14.44 3.52
CA ALA A 397 -4.49 15.57 3.19
C ALA A 397 -3.90 16.59 2.19
N THR A 398 -2.63 16.44 1.80
CA THR A 398 -1.92 17.46 1.01
C THR A 398 -1.77 17.12 -0.47
N GLY A 399 -1.86 15.83 -0.84
CA GLY A 399 -1.74 15.39 -2.22
C GLY A 399 -3.07 15.32 -2.96
N ASP A 400 -3.09 15.77 -4.20
CA ASP A 400 -4.22 15.64 -5.10
C ASP A 400 -4.23 14.24 -5.73
N LEU A 401 -5.41 13.65 -5.92
CA LEU A 401 -5.60 12.42 -6.67
C LEU A 401 -6.43 12.69 -7.93
N GLY A 402 -5.85 12.41 -9.09
CA GLY A 402 -6.57 12.40 -10.36
C GLY A 402 -7.03 10.99 -10.70
N LEU A 403 -8.31 10.83 -11.01
CA LEU A 403 -8.88 9.59 -11.52
C LEU A 403 -9.45 9.85 -12.92
N GLU A 404 -8.91 9.17 -13.92
CA GLU A 404 -9.33 9.30 -15.32
C GLU A 404 -9.61 7.94 -15.93
N ASN A 405 -10.80 7.77 -16.52
CA ASN A 405 -11.26 6.51 -17.13
C ASN A 405 -11.20 5.34 -16.14
N VAL A 406 -11.74 5.54 -14.94
CA VAL A 406 -11.82 4.52 -13.90
C VAL A 406 -13.23 3.97 -13.81
N TYR A 407 -13.37 2.69 -14.03
CA TYR A 407 -14.63 1.97 -14.06
C TYR A 407 -14.58 0.81 -13.08
N GLY A 408 -15.70 0.53 -12.44
CA GLY A 408 -15.74 -0.65 -11.59
C GLY A 408 -16.97 -0.76 -10.74
N MET A 409 -17.10 -1.90 -10.09
CA MET A 409 -18.19 -2.21 -9.19
C MET A 409 -17.68 -2.98 -7.99
N ILE A 410 -18.35 -2.77 -6.87
CA ILE A 410 -18.16 -3.59 -5.68
C ILE A 410 -19.47 -4.33 -5.39
N THR A 411 -19.37 -5.64 -5.23
CA THR A 411 -20.42 -6.44 -4.63
C THR A 411 -20.04 -6.85 -3.21
N CYS A 412 -21.01 -6.92 -2.32
CA CYS A 412 -20.79 -7.47 -0.98
C CYS A 412 -21.75 -8.64 -0.76
N ASN A 413 -21.19 -9.83 -0.54
CA ASN A 413 -21.96 -11.07 -0.41
C ASN A 413 -22.98 -11.24 -1.55
N GLY A 414 -22.53 -11.00 -2.79
CA GLY A 414 -23.32 -11.13 -4.02
C GLY A 414 -24.35 -10.01 -4.28
N LYS A 415 -24.33 -8.92 -3.49
CA LYS A 415 -25.22 -7.76 -3.69
C LYS A 415 -24.41 -6.55 -4.11
N ASN A 416 -24.87 -5.85 -5.14
CA ASN A 416 -24.26 -4.60 -5.58
C ASN A 416 -24.29 -3.58 -4.42
N MET A 417 -23.16 -2.99 -4.15
CA MET A 417 -23.02 -1.90 -3.20
C MET A 417 -22.82 -0.59 -3.98
N LYS A 418 -23.62 0.42 -3.67
CA LYS A 418 -23.34 1.77 -4.16
C LYS A 418 -22.15 2.32 -3.38
N MET A 419 -20.98 2.26 -3.98
CA MET A 419 -19.74 2.65 -3.33
C MET A 419 -19.09 3.85 -4.02
N SER A 420 -18.34 4.61 -3.22
CA SER A 420 -17.48 5.67 -3.74
C SER A 420 -16.21 5.09 -4.36
N MET A 421 -15.57 5.85 -5.22
CA MET A 421 -14.21 5.54 -5.71
C MET A 421 -13.21 5.43 -4.55
N LEU A 422 -13.44 6.16 -3.45
CA LEU A 422 -12.63 6.12 -2.23
C LEU A 422 -13.51 5.85 -1.02
N GLY A 423 -13.10 4.96 -0.14
CA GLY A 423 -13.79 4.67 1.11
C GLY A 423 -13.70 5.86 2.08
N ARG A 424 -12.51 6.43 2.25
CA ARG A 424 -12.28 7.69 2.97
C ARG A 424 -11.46 8.66 2.11
N LYS A 425 -11.93 9.90 2.05
CA LYS A 425 -11.29 10.96 1.28
C LYS A 425 -10.72 12.02 2.24
N ASN A 426 -9.41 12.25 2.19
CA ASN A 426 -8.73 13.25 3.02
C ASN A 426 -8.04 14.38 2.22
N GLY A 427 -8.08 14.34 0.88
CA GLY A 427 -7.50 15.36 -0.02
C GLY A 427 -8.42 15.71 -1.17
N ASN A 428 -7.91 16.48 -2.13
CA ASN A 428 -8.66 16.77 -3.35
C ASN A 428 -8.62 15.56 -4.28
N VAL A 429 -9.77 15.26 -4.87
CA VAL A 429 -9.90 14.19 -5.85
C VAL A 429 -10.61 14.76 -7.09
N TYR A 430 -9.98 14.56 -8.23
CA TYR A 430 -10.48 15.02 -9.52
C TYR A 430 -10.89 13.81 -10.35
N PHE A 431 -12.11 13.83 -10.85
CA PHE A 431 -12.70 12.74 -11.60
C PHE A 431 -12.91 13.15 -13.05
N LYS A 432 -12.51 12.28 -13.98
CA LYS A 432 -12.80 12.38 -15.40
C LYS A 432 -13.17 11.00 -15.96
N ASN A 433 -14.38 10.85 -16.49
CA ASN A 433 -14.90 9.58 -17.00
C ASN A 433 -14.81 8.43 -15.99
N CYS A 434 -15.26 8.66 -14.76
CA CYS A 434 -15.24 7.66 -13.70
C CYS A 434 -16.67 7.28 -13.34
N THR A 435 -17.02 6.00 -13.47
CA THR A 435 -18.38 5.52 -13.20
C THR A 435 -18.39 4.13 -12.56
N GLU A 436 -19.44 3.85 -11.78
CA GLU A 436 -19.79 2.49 -11.40
C GLU A 436 -20.20 1.70 -12.67
N ALA A 437 -19.50 0.61 -12.95
CA ALA A 437 -19.77 -0.23 -14.09
C ALA A 437 -19.33 -1.68 -13.84
N ASP A 438 -20.18 -2.63 -14.23
CA ASP A 438 -19.88 -4.06 -14.18
C ASP A 438 -19.11 -4.57 -15.42
N ARG A 439 -18.95 -3.70 -16.39
CA ARG A 439 -18.20 -3.93 -17.65
C ARG A 439 -17.56 -2.63 -18.13
N LEU A 440 -16.48 -2.75 -18.88
CA LEU A 440 -15.86 -1.60 -19.54
C LEU A 440 -16.84 -0.98 -20.56
N PRO A 441 -17.08 0.33 -20.52
CA PRO A 441 -17.81 1.05 -21.55
C PRO A 441 -17.20 0.88 -22.95
N ASP A 442 -18.01 1.03 -23.98
CA ASP A 442 -17.55 0.83 -25.36
C ASP A 442 -16.55 1.91 -25.79
N ASP A 443 -16.58 3.07 -25.18
CA ASP A 443 -15.68 4.20 -25.36
C ASP A 443 -14.53 4.26 -24.34
N ALA A 444 -14.34 3.21 -23.54
CA ALA A 444 -13.24 3.14 -22.58
C ALA A 444 -11.88 3.17 -23.29
N SER A 445 -10.98 4.01 -22.79
CA SER A 445 -9.66 4.25 -23.38
C SER A 445 -8.61 3.19 -22.97
N PHE A 446 -8.99 1.91 -23.05
CA PHE A 446 -8.05 0.80 -22.87
C PHE A 446 -7.33 0.48 -24.18
N ASN A 447 -6.04 0.18 -24.09
CA ASN A 447 -5.24 -0.17 -25.26
C ASN A 447 -5.60 -1.56 -25.78
N ALA A 448 -6.32 -1.64 -26.91
CA ALA A 448 -6.75 -2.90 -27.52
C ALA A 448 -5.59 -3.77 -28.06
N GLU A 449 -4.38 -3.23 -28.20
CA GLU A 449 -3.18 -4.02 -28.55
C GLU A 449 -2.63 -4.79 -27.32
N LYS A 450 -2.95 -4.33 -26.14
CA LYS A 450 -2.50 -4.92 -24.87
C LYS A 450 -3.62 -5.71 -24.16
N TRP A 451 -4.88 -5.44 -24.50
CA TRP A 451 -6.04 -6.02 -23.83
C TRP A 451 -7.03 -6.66 -24.79
N ASP A 452 -7.41 -7.91 -24.53
CA ASP A 452 -8.58 -8.52 -25.13
C ASP A 452 -9.85 -7.93 -24.50
N LEU A 453 -10.55 -7.14 -25.28
CA LEU A 453 -11.80 -6.48 -24.89
C LEU A 453 -13.04 -7.15 -25.48
N SER A 454 -12.91 -8.38 -25.99
CA SER A 454 -14.03 -9.15 -26.54
C SER A 454 -15.09 -9.43 -25.48
N ASP A 455 -14.67 -9.68 -24.25
CA ASP A 455 -15.53 -9.68 -23.08
C ASP A 455 -15.19 -8.50 -22.17
N ARG A 456 -15.96 -7.44 -22.25
CA ARG A 456 -15.72 -6.20 -21.49
C ARG A 456 -16.02 -6.30 -19.99
N ALA A 457 -16.70 -7.37 -19.56
CA ALA A 457 -16.86 -7.67 -18.13
C ALA A 457 -15.63 -8.39 -17.55
N PHE A 458 -14.82 -9.01 -18.42
CA PHE A 458 -13.62 -9.76 -18.07
C PHE A 458 -12.48 -9.46 -19.04
N PRO A 459 -12.02 -8.20 -19.15
CA PRO A 459 -10.89 -7.86 -20.02
C PRO A 459 -9.66 -8.67 -19.62
N LYS A 460 -8.96 -9.21 -20.61
CA LYS A 460 -7.78 -10.06 -20.39
C LYS A 460 -6.56 -9.46 -21.04
N PRO A 461 -5.37 -9.55 -20.42
CA PRO A 461 -4.15 -9.07 -21.04
C PRO A 461 -3.67 -10.03 -22.13
N TYR A 462 -2.99 -9.47 -23.14
CA TYR A 462 -2.23 -10.22 -24.15
C TYR A 462 -0.75 -10.42 -23.76
N PHE A 463 -0.32 -9.86 -22.65
CA PHE A 463 1.04 -9.98 -22.10
C PHE A 463 1.13 -11.01 -20.98
#